data_bbe49249669eb6086de94b12e1ad9b37
#
_entry.id   bbe49249669eb6086de94b12e1ad9b37
#
_cell.length_a   1.000
_cell.length_b   1.000
_cell.length_c   1.000
_cell.angle_alpha   90.00
_cell.angle_beta   90.00
_cell.angle_gamma   90.00
#
_symmetry.space_group_name_H-M   'P 1'
#
loop_
_entity.id
_entity.type
_entity.pdbx_description
1 polymer ?
#
loop_
_entity_poly.entity_id
_entity_poly.type
_entity_poly.pdbx_seq_one_letter_code
_entity_poly.pdbx_strand_id
1 'polypeptide(L)'
;MSPLRVEHSHYVGPVSDLSHKDLLATEPGPPPTLLPEDPAVAELADNGRERFLEIVSAHPTSSLCWALLAEGSLKINSPEGNVGAYAYARTGYHRGLDLLRRSGWRGSGPIPWEHVPNRGFLRSLYALAVAAERIGDTVEQERCLQFLRDSSATAFAELTGQSQVTESSSGDRPQ
;
A
#
# COMPACT_ATOMS: atom_id res chain seq x y z
N MET A 1 39.86 -70.99 -32.11
CA MET A 1 38.70 -70.09 -32.09
C MET A 1 38.46 -69.73 -30.63
N SER A 2 38.97 -68.58 -30.22
CA SER A 2 38.83 -68.11 -28.84
C SER A 2 37.67 -67.08 -28.77
N PRO A 3 36.80 -67.13 -27.75
CA PRO A 3 35.76 -66.15 -27.58
C PRO A 3 36.27 -64.88 -26.94
N LEU A 4 35.86 -63.74 -27.48
CA LEU A 4 36.16 -62.41 -27.00
C LEU A 4 35.47 -62.13 -25.66
N ARG A 5 36.28 -61.68 -24.70
CA ARG A 5 35.86 -61.26 -23.38
C ARG A 5 35.39 -59.79 -23.48
N VAL A 6 34.11 -59.52 -23.22
CA VAL A 6 33.60 -58.13 -23.11
C VAL A 6 33.78 -57.68 -21.68
N GLU A 7 34.65 -56.70 -21.45
CA GLU A 7 34.78 -56.00 -20.16
C GLU A 7 33.73 -54.90 -20.06
N HIS A 8 32.85 -55.04 -19.08
CA HIS A 8 31.92 -53.99 -18.71
C HIS A 8 32.62 -53.07 -17.73
N SER A 9 33.06 -51.91 -18.25
CA SER A 9 33.52 -50.80 -17.43
C SER A 9 32.34 -50.11 -16.82
N HIS A 10 32.14 -50.30 -15.51
CA HIS A 10 31.23 -49.46 -14.73
C HIS A 10 31.89 -48.12 -14.44
N TYR A 11 31.60 -47.11 -15.27
CA TYR A 11 31.88 -45.71 -14.93
C TYR A 11 30.84 -45.21 -13.95
N VAL A 12 31.19 -45.17 -12.66
CA VAL A 12 30.43 -44.46 -11.62
C VAL A 12 30.98 -43.03 -11.62
N GLY A 13 30.29 -42.15 -12.35
CA GLY A 13 30.53 -40.71 -12.24
C GLY A 13 30.16 -40.21 -10.85
N PRO A 14 30.80 -39.12 -10.36
CA PRO A 14 30.47 -38.55 -9.06
C PRO A 14 28.99 -38.07 -9.08
N VAL A 15 28.18 -38.59 -8.17
CA VAL A 15 26.86 -38.02 -7.85
C VAL A 15 27.12 -36.60 -7.36
N SER A 16 26.81 -35.63 -8.21
CA SER A 16 26.79 -34.24 -7.83
C SER A 16 25.86 -34.11 -6.63
N ASP A 17 26.43 -33.69 -5.52
CA ASP A 17 25.75 -33.29 -4.30
C ASP A 17 24.76 -32.20 -4.68
N LEU A 18 23.49 -32.62 -4.88
CA LEU A 18 22.37 -31.69 -4.97
C LEU A 18 22.21 -31.13 -3.57
N SER A 19 22.98 -30.08 -3.27
CA SER A 19 22.76 -29.22 -2.13
C SER A 19 21.26 -29.09 -1.95
N HIS A 20 20.79 -29.52 -0.80
CA HIS A 20 19.45 -29.20 -0.32
C HIS A 20 19.29 -27.69 -0.38
N LYS A 21 18.84 -27.18 -1.53
CA LYS A 21 18.35 -25.83 -1.64
C LYS A 21 17.23 -25.74 -0.60
N ASP A 22 17.46 -24.94 0.40
CA ASP A 22 16.58 -24.82 1.55
C ASP A 22 15.17 -24.43 1.05
N LEU A 23 14.31 -25.42 0.86
CA LEU A 23 12.94 -25.27 0.37
C LEU A 23 12.05 -24.51 1.39
N LEU A 24 12.64 -24.15 2.55
CA LEU A 24 12.02 -23.36 3.60
C LEU A 24 12.50 -21.91 3.61
N ALA A 25 13.41 -21.51 2.73
CA ALA A 25 13.71 -20.10 2.55
C ALA A 25 12.47 -19.42 1.98
N THR A 26 11.73 -18.72 2.83
CA THR A 26 10.61 -17.87 2.42
C THR A 26 11.19 -16.87 1.42
N GLU A 27 10.79 -16.97 0.15
CA GLU A 27 11.17 -16.00 -0.87
C GLU A 27 10.87 -14.60 -0.31
N PRO A 28 11.81 -13.66 -0.41
CA PRO A 28 11.53 -12.30 0.03
C PRO A 28 10.32 -11.77 -0.72
N GLY A 29 9.36 -11.24 0.02
CA GLY A 29 8.16 -10.64 -0.58
C GLY A 29 8.51 -9.55 -1.61
N PRO A 30 7.56 -9.06 -2.39
CA PRO A 30 7.81 -8.02 -3.37
C PRO A 30 8.42 -6.78 -2.68
N PRO A 31 9.37 -6.10 -3.35
CA PRO A 31 10.02 -4.92 -2.78
C PRO A 31 8.98 -3.80 -2.55
N PRO A 32 9.22 -2.91 -1.60
CA PRO A 32 8.35 -1.76 -1.35
C PRO A 32 8.31 -0.84 -2.58
N THR A 33 7.13 -0.29 -2.88
CA THR A 33 6.95 0.68 -3.95
C THR A 33 7.05 2.10 -3.37
N LEU A 34 7.94 2.90 -3.94
CA LEU A 34 8.19 4.27 -3.56
C LEU A 34 7.77 5.18 -4.73
N LEU A 35 6.78 6.03 -4.49
CA LEU A 35 6.30 6.98 -5.48
C LEU A 35 7.27 8.18 -5.63
N PRO A 36 7.36 8.80 -6.81
CA PRO A 36 8.08 10.06 -6.97
C PRO A 36 7.37 11.18 -6.21
N GLU A 37 8.09 12.30 -6.00
CA GLU A 37 7.52 13.51 -5.41
C GLU A 37 6.28 13.97 -6.19
N ASP A 38 5.24 14.37 -5.44
CA ASP A 38 4.02 14.91 -6.02
C ASP A 38 4.25 16.39 -6.37
N PRO A 39 4.11 16.80 -7.64
CA PRO A 39 4.39 18.17 -8.07
C PRO A 39 3.47 19.22 -7.42
N ALA A 40 2.33 18.82 -6.88
CA ALA A 40 1.42 19.74 -6.20
C ALA A 40 1.91 20.14 -4.79
N VAL A 41 2.84 19.39 -4.18
CA VAL A 41 3.24 19.60 -2.78
C VAL A 41 3.78 21.01 -2.52
N ALA A 42 4.65 21.50 -3.38
CA ALA A 42 5.24 22.84 -3.23
C ALA A 42 4.15 23.94 -3.30
N GLU A 43 3.27 23.89 -4.30
CA GLU A 43 2.19 24.86 -4.44
C GLU A 43 1.17 24.78 -3.30
N LEU A 44 0.88 23.55 -2.80
CA LEU A 44 0.01 23.36 -1.64
C LEU A 44 0.62 23.96 -0.37
N ALA A 45 1.94 23.86 -0.19
CA ALA A 45 2.62 24.44 0.95
C ALA A 45 2.58 25.97 0.91
N ASP A 46 2.81 26.58 -0.25
CA ASP A 46 2.91 28.02 -0.42
C ASP A 46 1.54 28.72 -0.49
N ASN A 47 0.59 28.15 -1.22
CA ASN A 47 -0.66 28.80 -1.61
C ASN A 47 -1.91 27.95 -1.34
N GLY A 48 -1.79 26.75 -0.75
CA GLY A 48 -2.88 25.79 -0.64
C GLY A 48 -4.10 26.28 0.12
N ARG A 49 -3.93 27.24 1.03
CA ARG A 49 -5.04 27.82 1.79
C ARG A 49 -5.95 28.69 0.92
N GLU A 50 -5.37 29.48 0.02
CA GLU A 50 -6.09 30.48 -0.76
C GLU A 50 -6.48 30.00 -2.15
N ARG A 51 -5.62 29.16 -2.75
CA ARG A 51 -5.76 28.73 -4.16
C ARG A 51 -5.95 27.23 -4.33
N PHE A 52 -6.49 26.57 -3.32
CA PHE A 52 -6.56 25.11 -3.28
C PHE A 52 -7.22 24.48 -4.52
N LEU A 53 -8.39 24.97 -4.94
CA LEU A 53 -9.11 24.42 -6.10
C LEU A 53 -8.38 24.68 -7.43
N GLU A 54 -7.65 25.78 -7.54
CA GLU A 54 -6.82 26.07 -8.71
C GLU A 54 -5.66 25.05 -8.78
N ILE A 55 -5.01 24.77 -7.63
CA ILE A 55 -3.93 23.80 -7.54
C ILE A 55 -4.44 22.39 -7.89
N VAL A 56 -5.59 21.97 -7.38
CA VAL A 56 -6.22 20.69 -7.75
C VAL A 56 -6.46 20.62 -9.26
N SER A 57 -6.94 21.72 -9.85
CA SER A 57 -7.23 21.78 -11.29
C SER A 57 -5.96 21.76 -12.14
N ALA A 58 -4.87 22.34 -11.66
CA ALA A 58 -3.56 22.32 -12.31
C ALA A 58 -2.87 20.96 -12.19
N HIS A 59 -3.14 20.22 -11.11
CA HIS A 59 -2.52 18.93 -10.80
C HIS A 59 -3.56 17.78 -10.72
N PRO A 60 -4.33 17.48 -11.79
CA PRO A 60 -5.41 16.49 -11.74
C PRO A 60 -4.93 15.04 -11.55
N THR A 61 -3.62 14.80 -11.64
CA THR A 61 -2.99 13.50 -11.38
C THR A 61 -2.49 13.34 -9.95
N SER A 62 -2.49 14.41 -9.15
CA SER A 62 -2.07 14.38 -7.75
C SER A 62 -3.08 13.63 -6.88
N SER A 63 -2.70 12.46 -6.39
CA SER A 63 -3.51 11.70 -5.44
C SER A 63 -3.69 12.46 -4.12
N LEU A 64 -2.69 13.26 -3.71
CA LEU A 64 -2.76 14.08 -2.50
C LEU A 64 -3.82 15.17 -2.60
N CYS A 65 -3.92 15.88 -3.72
CA CYS A 65 -4.95 16.89 -3.94
C CYS A 65 -6.36 16.32 -3.77
N TRP A 66 -6.61 15.16 -4.37
CA TRP A 66 -7.91 14.48 -4.25
C TRP A 66 -8.18 13.95 -2.84
N ALA A 67 -7.13 13.45 -2.14
CA ALA A 67 -7.25 13.05 -0.74
C ALA A 67 -7.70 14.23 0.14
N LEU A 68 -7.06 15.39 -0.03
CA LEU A 68 -7.40 16.61 0.72
C LEU A 68 -8.84 17.09 0.44
N LEU A 69 -9.32 17.02 -0.81
CA LEU A 69 -10.71 17.30 -1.15
C LEU A 69 -11.67 16.34 -0.45
N ALA A 70 -11.37 15.05 -0.48
CA ALA A 70 -12.18 14.04 0.18
C ALA A 70 -12.27 14.27 1.69
N GLU A 71 -11.12 14.50 2.34
CA GLU A 71 -11.06 14.78 3.77
C GLU A 71 -11.81 16.05 4.15
N GLY A 72 -11.68 17.11 3.32
CA GLY A 72 -12.46 18.34 3.49
C GLY A 72 -13.97 18.10 3.42
N SER A 73 -14.41 17.32 2.43
CA SER A 73 -15.83 16.97 2.25
C SER A 73 -16.36 16.10 3.40
N LEU A 74 -15.57 15.15 3.91
CA LEU A 74 -15.95 14.35 5.08
C LEU A 74 -16.18 15.20 6.34
N LYS A 75 -15.44 16.32 6.49
CA LYS A 75 -15.61 17.25 7.63
C LYS A 75 -16.95 17.99 7.60
N ILE A 76 -17.57 18.17 6.42
CA ILE A 76 -18.89 18.79 6.27
C ILE A 76 -19.96 17.91 6.94
N ASN A 77 -19.78 16.60 6.95
CA ASN A 77 -20.63 15.60 7.58
C ASN A 77 -22.12 15.73 7.17
N SER A 78 -22.37 15.93 5.88
CA SER A 78 -23.71 15.93 5.26
C SER A 78 -23.80 14.81 4.20
N PRO A 79 -25.01 14.41 3.79
CA PRO A 79 -25.17 13.44 2.71
C PRO A 79 -24.42 13.85 1.44
N GLU A 80 -24.50 15.12 1.04
CA GLU A 80 -23.81 15.66 -0.13
C GLU A 80 -22.29 15.62 0.06
N GLY A 81 -21.81 16.00 1.25
CA GLY A 81 -20.39 15.92 1.62
C GLY A 81 -19.86 14.50 1.57
N ASN A 82 -20.63 13.53 2.05
CA ASN A 82 -20.24 12.12 2.04
C ASN A 82 -20.15 11.54 0.61
N VAL A 83 -21.12 11.85 -0.26
CA VAL A 83 -21.12 11.45 -1.67
C VAL A 83 -19.97 12.16 -2.42
N GLY A 84 -19.75 13.45 -2.16
CA GLY A 84 -18.64 14.21 -2.72
C GLY A 84 -17.29 13.60 -2.30
N ALA A 85 -17.14 13.28 -1.02
CA ALA A 85 -15.94 12.64 -0.48
C ALA A 85 -15.67 11.29 -1.15
N TYR A 86 -16.69 10.47 -1.36
CA TYR A 86 -16.57 9.20 -2.07
C TYR A 86 -16.02 9.40 -3.49
N ALA A 87 -16.58 10.36 -4.24
CA ALA A 87 -16.13 10.66 -5.61
C ALA A 87 -14.68 11.17 -5.65
N TYR A 88 -14.31 12.08 -4.76
CA TYR A 88 -12.96 12.62 -4.68
C TYR A 88 -11.95 11.57 -4.23
N ALA A 89 -12.25 10.81 -3.18
CA ALA A 89 -11.39 9.76 -2.69
C ALA A 89 -11.18 8.67 -3.74
N ARG A 90 -12.23 8.30 -4.47
CA ARG A 90 -12.13 7.32 -5.56
C ARG A 90 -11.25 7.84 -6.70
N THR A 91 -11.34 9.12 -7.04
CA THR A 91 -10.45 9.74 -8.03
C THR A 91 -8.99 9.69 -7.56
N GLY A 92 -8.70 10.11 -6.33
CA GLY A 92 -7.37 10.09 -5.76
C GLY A 92 -6.79 8.67 -5.66
N TYR A 93 -7.60 7.70 -5.26
CA TYR A 93 -7.25 6.29 -5.24
C TYR A 93 -6.83 5.78 -6.63
N HIS A 94 -7.63 6.06 -7.68
CA HIS A 94 -7.28 5.62 -9.03
C HIS A 94 -6.04 6.33 -9.57
N ARG A 95 -5.85 7.63 -9.33
CA ARG A 95 -4.64 8.36 -9.71
C ARG A 95 -3.40 7.80 -9.02
N GLY A 96 -3.52 7.47 -7.74
CA GLY A 96 -2.46 6.81 -7.00
C GLY A 96 -2.13 5.41 -7.54
N LEU A 97 -3.15 4.59 -7.87
CA LEU A 97 -2.93 3.29 -8.50
C LEU A 97 -2.21 3.40 -9.85
N ASP A 98 -2.58 4.38 -10.67
CA ASP A 98 -1.91 4.61 -11.95
C ASP A 98 -0.42 4.92 -11.75
N LEU A 99 -0.11 5.74 -10.74
CA LEU A 99 1.27 6.10 -10.41
C LEU A 99 2.04 4.92 -9.84
N LEU A 100 1.44 4.15 -8.92
CA LEU A 100 2.02 2.92 -8.36
C LEU A 100 2.39 1.92 -9.46
N ARG A 101 1.49 1.69 -10.43
CA ARG A 101 1.75 0.80 -11.56
C ARG A 101 2.93 1.28 -12.42
N ARG A 102 3.01 2.60 -12.69
CA ARG A 102 4.15 3.20 -13.40
C ARG A 102 5.46 3.07 -12.62
N SER A 103 5.38 3.10 -11.29
CA SER A 103 6.52 2.91 -10.38
C SER A 103 6.87 1.43 -10.12
N GLY A 104 6.24 0.51 -10.87
CA GLY A 104 6.59 -0.92 -10.84
C GLY A 104 5.74 -1.79 -9.93
N TRP A 105 4.75 -1.24 -9.22
CA TRP A 105 3.85 -2.04 -8.39
C TRP A 105 3.00 -3.00 -9.24
N ARG A 106 2.93 -4.28 -8.83
CA ARG A 106 2.29 -5.37 -9.59
C ARG A 106 1.00 -5.90 -8.94
N GLY A 107 0.36 -5.13 -8.08
CA GLY A 107 -0.89 -5.52 -7.42
C GLY A 107 -0.69 -6.04 -6.00
N SER A 108 0.54 -6.20 -5.55
CA SER A 108 0.89 -6.62 -4.19
C SER A 108 2.21 -6.01 -3.75
N GLY A 109 2.48 -6.05 -2.45
CA GLY A 109 3.70 -5.54 -1.84
C GLY A 109 3.52 -4.23 -1.09
N PRO A 110 4.48 -3.90 -0.22
CA PRO A 110 4.39 -2.74 0.67
C PRO A 110 4.36 -1.41 -0.07
N ILE A 111 3.57 -0.48 0.45
CA ILE A 111 3.52 0.93 0.06
C ILE A 111 3.75 1.73 1.35
N PRO A 112 5.02 1.92 1.78
CA PRO A 112 5.34 2.41 3.11
C PRO A 112 4.85 3.84 3.36
N TRP A 113 4.21 4.07 4.51
CA TRP A 113 3.75 5.36 5.01
C TRP A 113 4.89 6.35 5.28
N GLU A 114 6.04 5.82 5.66
CA GLU A 114 7.26 6.55 5.99
C GLU A 114 7.78 7.32 4.76
N HIS A 115 7.54 6.78 3.56
CA HIS A 115 7.84 7.47 2.31
C HIS A 115 6.73 8.49 2.01
N VAL A 116 7.01 9.75 2.27
CA VAL A 116 6.03 10.85 2.20
C VAL A 116 5.22 10.89 0.89
N PRO A 117 5.82 10.69 -0.30
CA PRO A 117 5.07 10.68 -1.55
C PRO A 117 3.97 9.60 -1.64
N ASN A 118 4.07 8.50 -0.89
CA ASN A 118 3.04 7.47 -0.84
C ASN A 118 1.76 7.91 -0.11
N ARG A 119 1.88 8.92 0.76
CA ARG A 119 0.79 9.32 1.66
C ARG A 119 -0.44 9.81 0.92
N GLY A 120 -0.29 10.44 -0.24
CA GLY A 120 -1.43 10.87 -1.05
C GLY A 120 -2.34 9.71 -1.43
N PHE A 121 -1.76 8.59 -1.90
CA PHE A 121 -2.48 7.37 -2.22
C PHE A 121 -3.13 6.74 -0.98
N LEU A 122 -2.36 6.54 0.10
CA LEU A 122 -2.83 5.88 1.32
C LEU A 122 -3.96 6.68 2.00
N ARG A 123 -3.88 8.00 2.01
CA ARG A 123 -4.95 8.89 2.50
C ARG A 123 -6.20 8.84 1.62
N SER A 124 -6.04 8.80 0.28
CA SER A 124 -7.17 8.61 -0.64
C SER A 124 -7.88 7.28 -0.39
N LEU A 125 -7.11 6.21 -0.20
CA LEU A 125 -7.66 4.88 0.09
C LEU A 125 -8.44 4.85 1.42
N TYR A 126 -7.91 5.49 2.47
CA TYR A 126 -8.58 5.58 3.76
C TYR A 126 -9.83 6.49 3.68
N ALA A 127 -9.73 7.65 3.03
CA ALA A 127 -10.87 8.53 2.84
C ALA A 127 -12.00 7.85 2.06
N LEU A 128 -11.67 6.98 1.10
CA LEU A 128 -12.62 6.17 0.37
C LEU A 128 -13.34 5.17 1.30
N ALA A 129 -12.61 4.51 2.20
CA ALA A 129 -13.19 3.61 3.19
C ALA A 129 -14.20 4.35 4.10
N VAL A 130 -13.82 5.51 4.61
CA VAL A 130 -14.70 6.32 5.49
C VAL A 130 -15.92 6.83 4.73
N ALA A 131 -15.74 7.28 3.49
CA ALA A 131 -16.86 7.76 2.67
C ALA A 131 -17.82 6.61 2.31
N ALA A 132 -17.28 5.43 1.96
CA ALA A 132 -18.05 4.22 1.69
C ALA A 132 -18.90 3.80 2.89
N GLU A 133 -18.32 3.78 4.10
CA GLU A 133 -19.06 3.54 5.34
C GLU A 133 -20.26 4.51 5.50
N ARG A 134 -20.01 5.81 5.32
CA ARG A 134 -21.05 6.84 5.52
C ARG A 134 -22.19 6.80 4.52
N ILE A 135 -21.96 6.24 3.32
CA ILE A 135 -23.00 6.06 2.31
C ILE A 135 -23.60 4.65 2.31
N GLY A 136 -23.15 3.76 3.22
CA GLY A 136 -23.65 2.40 3.37
C GLY A 136 -23.05 1.37 2.41
N ASP A 137 -21.95 1.69 1.71
CA ASP A 137 -21.20 0.75 0.86
C ASP A 137 -20.19 -0.03 1.70
N THR A 138 -20.67 -1.00 2.48
CA THR A 138 -19.86 -1.79 3.41
C THR A 138 -18.84 -2.67 2.70
N VAL A 139 -19.16 -3.16 1.49
CA VAL A 139 -18.25 -3.98 0.68
C VAL A 139 -17.01 -3.18 0.27
N GLU A 140 -17.21 -1.96 -0.20
CA GLU A 140 -16.11 -1.07 -0.58
C GLU A 140 -15.31 -0.61 0.63
N GLN A 141 -15.98 -0.32 1.76
CA GLN A 141 -15.31 0.00 3.02
C GLN A 141 -14.33 -1.10 3.44
N GLU A 142 -14.82 -2.34 3.54
CA GLU A 142 -14.01 -3.49 3.96
C GLU A 142 -12.83 -3.73 3.01
N ARG A 143 -13.08 -3.67 1.69
CA ARG A 143 -12.05 -3.80 0.66
C ARG A 143 -10.94 -2.76 0.82
N CYS A 144 -11.31 -1.49 1.04
CA CYS A 144 -10.34 -0.40 1.20
C CYS A 144 -9.53 -0.53 2.48
N LEU A 145 -10.16 -0.87 3.61
CA LEU A 145 -9.47 -1.07 4.88
C LEU A 145 -8.51 -2.26 4.82
N GLN A 146 -8.93 -3.36 4.19
CA GLN A 146 -8.04 -4.51 3.99
C GLN A 146 -6.84 -4.14 3.12
N PHE A 147 -7.07 -3.45 2.00
CA PHE A 147 -5.99 -3.01 1.13
C PHE A 147 -5.03 -2.03 1.84
N LEU A 148 -5.55 -1.12 2.64
CA LEU A 148 -4.70 -0.22 3.43
C LEU A 148 -3.81 -0.98 4.41
N ARG A 149 -4.37 -1.96 5.11
CA ARG A 149 -3.64 -2.81 6.07
C ARG A 149 -2.54 -3.62 5.38
N ASP A 150 -2.85 -4.21 4.23
CA ASP A 150 -1.91 -5.02 3.44
C ASP A 150 -0.80 -4.16 2.80
N SER A 151 -1.10 -2.90 2.50
CA SER A 151 -0.13 -1.96 1.92
C SER A 151 0.82 -1.38 2.96
N SER A 152 0.30 -0.99 4.14
CA SER A 152 1.08 -0.37 5.22
C SER A 152 0.35 -0.48 6.54
N ALA A 153 0.87 -1.30 7.45
CA ALA A 153 0.36 -1.40 8.81
C ALA A 153 0.48 -0.07 9.56
N THR A 154 1.56 0.68 9.32
CA THR A 154 1.77 2.03 9.88
C THR A 154 0.69 3.00 9.40
N ALA A 155 0.42 3.05 8.09
CA ALA A 155 -0.64 3.91 7.55
C ALA A 155 -2.00 3.55 8.14
N PHE A 156 -2.29 2.25 8.27
CA PHE A 156 -3.54 1.79 8.88
C PHE A 156 -3.66 2.29 10.32
N ALA A 157 -2.64 2.10 11.15
CA ALA A 157 -2.63 2.55 12.54
C ALA A 157 -2.77 4.08 12.66
N GLU A 158 -1.99 4.84 11.89
CA GLU A 158 -1.99 6.30 11.89
C GLU A 158 -3.32 6.89 11.45
N LEU A 159 -3.89 6.38 10.36
CA LEU A 159 -5.10 6.94 9.76
C LEU A 159 -6.38 6.54 10.51
N THR A 160 -6.41 5.34 11.10
CA THR A 160 -7.57 4.86 11.90
C THR A 160 -7.52 5.32 13.34
N GLY A 161 -6.42 5.89 13.82
CA GLY A 161 -6.21 6.23 15.23
C GLY A 161 -5.96 5.00 16.11
N GLN A 162 -5.71 3.83 15.51
CA GLN A 162 -5.38 2.59 16.22
C GLN A 162 -3.86 2.45 16.39
N SER A 163 -3.21 3.51 16.88
CA SER A 163 -1.80 3.41 17.29
C SER A 163 -1.68 2.27 18.30
N GLN A 164 -0.76 1.34 18.05
CA GLN A 164 -0.51 0.17 18.90
C GLN A 164 -0.33 0.63 20.35
N VAL A 165 -1.35 0.46 21.16
CA VAL A 165 -1.17 0.44 22.61
C VAL A 165 -0.40 -0.84 22.89
N THR A 166 0.92 -0.74 22.93
CA THR A 166 1.76 -1.78 23.51
C THR A 166 1.37 -1.85 24.97
N GLU A 167 0.53 -2.84 25.29
CA GLU A 167 0.32 -3.25 26.67
C GLU A 167 1.66 -3.67 27.26
N SER A 168 2.32 -2.71 27.91
CA SER A 168 3.32 -3.03 28.93
C SER A 168 2.57 -3.58 30.13
N SER A 169 2.19 -4.84 30.06
CA SER A 169 1.78 -5.62 31.22
C SER A 169 3.00 -5.83 32.08
N SER A 170 3.38 -4.83 32.87
CA SER A 170 4.20 -5.00 34.05
C SER A 170 3.36 -5.71 35.11
N GLY A 171 3.51 -7.02 35.15
CA GLY A 171 3.07 -7.79 36.29
C GLY A 171 3.86 -7.38 37.53
N ASP A 172 3.27 -6.51 38.33
CA ASP A 172 3.66 -6.36 39.74
C ASP A 172 2.72 -7.24 40.55
N ARG A 173 3.30 -8.33 41.06
CA ARG A 173 2.69 -9.18 42.07
C ARG A 173 3.26 -8.77 43.41
N PRO A 174 2.51 -8.20 44.33
CA PRO A 174 2.97 -8.09 45.73
C PRO A 174 2.89 -9.44 46.41
N GLN A 175 3.93 -9.74 47.18
CA GLN A 175 4.00 -10.85 48.14
C GLN A 175 3.05 -10.61 49.32
#